data_53ef1ac05fc037615ff19c06a79a5bfb
#
_entry.id   53ef1ac05fc037615ff19c06a79a5bfb
#
_cell.length_a   1.000
_cell.length_b   1.000
_cell.length_c   1.000
_cell.angle_alpha   90.00
_cell.angle_beta   90.00
_cell.angle_gamma   90.00
#
_symmetry.space_group_name_H-M   'P 1'
#
loop_
_entity.id
_entity.type
_entity.pdbx_description
1 polymer ?
#
loop_
_entity_poly.entity_id
_entity_poly.type
_entity_poly.pdbx_seq_one_letter_code
_entity_poly.pdbx_strand_id
1 'polypeptide(L)'
;MSAVSEIGVGRLHRTLLLGELISYSRDSNGDAVVWRSTSDPTNSAKGATVDLSEVGSPLPMRVKFGYLWTTLGNPDHEIFDIPECDETDRRVLNGGSLMVNVSAPRAVENFLDMGHFPYVHTGLLGIEPRTEVVEYNVETTDAQVLATGCKFYQPVAAASAAGGQVTEYTYRVPHPYCVLLYKSVHADPSRMDVIALFNQPMTEERIRAHNFLSMVDDVSSDNTLKHFQQLIFGQDKTILENQFPKRLPLDPRAETPIRADKSAIHYRRWLSNKGLTYGVVAAAS
;
A
#
# COMPACT_ATOMS: atom_id res chain seq x y z
N MET A 1 -5.98 2.80 9.49
CA MET A 1 -4.77 1.98 9.71
C MET A 1 -3.68 2.87 10.31
N SER A 2 -2.82 2.33 11.17
CA SER A 2 -1.63 3.01 11.69
C SER A 2 -0.62 1.96 12.14
N ALA A 3 0.68 2.23 12.02
CA ALA A 3 1.67 1.35 12.63
C ALA A 3 1.53 1.39 14.16
N VAL A 4 1.49 0.23 14.79
CA VAL A 4 1.29 0.12 16.25
C VAL A 4 2.41 0.82 17.02
N SER A 5 3.64 0.78 16.49
CA SER A 5 4.80 1.47 17.06
C SER A 5 4.67 3.01 17.11
N GLU A 6 3.77 3.58 16.31
CA GLU A 6 3.51 5.02 16.26
C GLU A 6 2.33 5.45 17.15
N ILE A 7 1.62 4.49 17.77
CA ILE A 7 0.48 4.75 18.64
C ILE A 7 0.95 4.80 20.09
N GLY A 8 1.00 6.00 20.67
CA GLY A 8 1.35 6.16 22.08
C GLY A 8 0.26 5.65 23.02
N VAL A 9 0.66 5.02 24.14
CA VAL A 9 -0.27 4.61 25.19
C VAL A 9 -0.98 5.84 25.77
N GLY A 10 -2.30 5.79 25.88
CA GLY A 10 -3.14 6.89 26.37
C GLY A 10 -3.19 8.12 25.45
N ARG A 11 -2.56 8.10 24.29
CA ARG A 11 -2.59 9.23 23.35
C ARG A 11 -3.71 9.07 22.33
N LEU A 12 -4.53 10.10 22.22
CA LEU A 12 -5.59 10.17 21.22
C LEU A 12 -5.03 10.45 19.84
N HIS A 13 -5.35 9.57 18.90
CA HIS A 13 -5.12 9.76 17.48
C HIS A 13 -6.46 9.84 16.75
N ARG A 14 -6.52 10.67 15.72
CA ARG A 14 -7.72 10.83 14.87
C ARG A 14 -7.34 10.74 13.40
N THR A 15 -8.23 10.16 12.61
CA THR A 15 -8.07 10.05 11.16
C THR A 15 -9.43 9.89 10.49
N LEU A 16 -9.46 10.03 9.17
CA LEU A 16 -10.62 9.66 8.38
C LEU A 16 -10.46 8.23 7.84
N LEU A 17 -11.55 7.50 7.79
CA LEU A 17 -11.67 6.23 7.09
C LEU A 17 -12.95 6.27 6.26
N LEU A 18 -12.82 6.18 4.92
CA LEU A 18 -13.95 6.25 3.99
C LEU A 18 -14.86 7.47 4.22
N GLY A 19 -14.28 8.61 4.54
CA GLY A 19 -14.97 9.87 4.83
C GLY A 19 -15.43 10.02 6.28
N GLU A 20 -15.45 8.95 7.09
CA GLU A 20 -15.87 9.00 8.48
C GLU A 20 -14.69 9.26 9.44
N LEU A 21 -14.93 10.09 10.43
CA LEU A 21 -13.95 10.37 11.48
C LEU A 21 -13.88 9.22 12.46
N ILE A 22 -12.70 8.66 12.63
CA ILE A 22 -12.42 7.61 13.63
C ILE A 22 -11.32 8.08 14.58
N SER A 23 -11.38 7.57 15.79
CA SER A 23 -10.37 7.77 16.82
C SER A 23 -9.75 6.44 17.23
N TYR A 24 -8.49 6.48 17.62
CA TYR A 24 -7.78 5.29 18.10
C TYR A 24 -6.71 5.68 19.12
N SER A 25 -6.39 4.73 19.99
CA SER A 25 -5.37 4.85 21.05
C SER A 25 -4.83 3.47 21.40
N ARG A 26 -3.88 3.43 22.32
CA ARG A 26 -3.58 2.23 23.12
C ARG A 26 -4.00 2.49 24.55
N ASP A 27 -4.65 1.51 25.16
CA ASP A 27 -5.04 1.56 26.56
C ASP A 27 -3.85 1.42 27.52
N SER A 28 -4.10 1.40 28.82
CA SER A 28 -3.06 1.23 29.85
C SER A 28 -2.34 -0.12 29.81
N ASN A 29 -2.95 -1.14 29.22
CA ASN A 29 -2.34 -2.46 29.02
C ASN A 29 -1.51 -2.50 27.73
N GLY A 30 -1.60 -1.46 26.90
CA GLY A 30 -0.96 -1.38 25.61
C GLY A 30 -1.79 -1.97 24.45
N ASP A 31 -3.02 -2.38 24.73
CA ASP A 31 -3.94 -2.91 23.71
C ASP A 31 -4.52 -1.78 22.86
N ALA A 32 -4.63 -2.02 21.57
CA ALA A 32 -5.21 -1.04 20.64
C ALA A 32 -6.72 -0.95 20.83
N VAL A 33 -7.26 0.26 20.73
CA VAL A 33 -8.70 0.54 20.75
C VAL A 33 -9.04 1.51 19.63
N VAL A 34 -10.18 1.26 18.95
CA VAL A 34 -10.65 2.09 17.83
C VAL A 34 -12.15 2.33 17.98
N TRP A 35 -12.60 3.54 17.70
CA TRP A 35 -14.02 3.90 17.80
C TRP A 35 -14.41 4.99 16.80
N ARG A 36 -15.71 5.12 16.50
CA ARG A 36 -16.25 6.27 15.77
C ARG A 36 -16.11 7.52 16.62
N SER A 37 -15.54 8.56 16.06
CA SER A 37 -15.42 9.85 16.76
C SER A 37 -16.74 10.61 16.68
N THR A 38 -17.20 11.16 17.80
CA THR A 38 -18.43 11.96 17.87
C THR A 38 -18.20 13.47 17.83
N SER A 39 -16.92 13.90 17.87
CA SER A 39 -16.55 15.34 17.95
C SER A 39 -15.72 15.77 16.78
N ASP A 40 -15.93 17.02 16.33
CA ASP A 40 -15.16 17.71 15.29
C ASP A 40 -13.66 17.71 15.67
N PRO A 41 -12.75 17.39 14.72
CA PRO A 41 -11.31 17.36 14.94
C PRO A 41 -10.70 18.71 15.36
N THR A 42 -11.41 19.82 15.15
CA THR A 42 -10.92 21.18 15.43
C THR A 42 -10.76 21.48 16.91
N ASN A 43 -11.36 20.69 17.82
CA ASN A 43 -11.48 21.01 19.25
C ASN A 43 -10.60 20.16 20.18
N SER A 44 -9.65 19.39 19.70
CA SER A 44 -8.79 18.59 20.58
C SER A 44 -7.32 18.97 20.43
N ALA A 45 -6.71 19.35 21.54
CA ALA A 45 -5.27 19.57 21.63
C ALA A 45 -4.52 18.28 21.25
N LYS A 46 -3.53 18.40 20.35
CA LYS A 46 -2.62 17.28 20.04
C LYS A 46 -2.01 16.76 21.35
N GLY A 47 -2.20 15.46 21.62
CA GLY A 47 -1.59 14.81 22.78
C GLY A 47 -2.46 14.80 24.04
N ALA A 48 -3.77 15.09 23.94
CA ALA A 48 -4.70 14.90 25.07
C ALA A 48 -4.72 13.43 25.51
N THR A 49 -4.67 13.20 26.83
CA THR A 49 -4.90 11.89 27.42
C THR A 49 -6.39 11.53 27.22
N VAL A 50 -6.67 10.33 26.75
CA VAL A 50 -8.04 9.86 26.53
C VAL A 50 -8.59 9.27 27.82
N ASP A 51 -9.72 9.79 28.29
CA ASP A 51 -10.57 9.04 29.19
C ASP A 51 -11.37 8.01 28.36
N LEU A 52 -10.98 6.75 28.46
CA LEU A 52 -11.62 5.66 27.71
C LEU A 52 -13.08 5.42 28.15
N SER A 53 -13.54 6.03 29.23
CA SER A 53 -14.94 5.99 29.63
C SER A 53 -15.87 6.82 28.71
N GLU A 54 -15.30 7.78 27.96
CA GLU A 54 -16.03 8.62 26.98
C GLU A 54 -15.89 8.11 25.54
N VAL A 55 -15.40 6.90 25.35
CA VAL A 55 -15.18 6.30 24.04
C VAL A 55 -16.54 6.03 23.36
N GLY A 56 -16.69 6.54 22.14
CA GLY A 56 -17.86 6.26 21.29
C GLY A 56 -18.01 4.77 20.95
N SER A 57 -18.92 4.44 20.04
CA SER A 57 -19.13 3.04 19.61
C SER A 57 -17.84 2.41 19.10
N PRO A 58 -17.39 1.29 19.70
CA PRO A 58 -16.16 0.61 19.27
C PRO A 58 -16.31 0.07 17.85
N LEU A 59 -15.20 0.06 17.11
CA LEU A 59 -15.12 -0.53 15.79
C LEU A 59 -14.36 -1.86 15.84
N PRO A 60 -14.70 -2.82 14.96
CA PRO A 60 -13.90 -4.03 14.81
C PRO A 60 -12.45 -3.69 14.48
N MET A 61 -11.51 -4.36 15.13
CA MET A 61 -10.10 -4.11 14.90
C MET A 61 -9.26 -5.39 14.98
N ARG A 62 -8.11 -5.38 14.32
CA ARG A 62 -7.06 -6.40 14.41
C ARG A 62 -5.69 -5.73 14.37
N VAL A 63 -4.73 -6.35 15.03
CA VAL A 63 -3.31 -6.04 14.85
C VAL A 63 -2.70 -7.14 13.98
N LYS A 64 -2.19 -6.80 12.81
CA LYS A 64 -1.51 -7.73 11.91
C LYS A 64 -0.40 -6.99 11.15
N PHE A 65 0.73 -7.66 10.90
CA PHE A 65 1.90 -7.07 10.23
C PHE A 65 2.46 -5.80 10.90
N GLY A 66 2.26 -5.65 12.22
CA GLY A 66 2.66 -4.46 12.97
C GLY A 66 1.76 -3.23 12.78
N TYR A 67 0.61 -3.39 12.12
CA TYR A 67 -0.38 -2.32 11.91
C TYR A 67 -1.69 -2.62 12.63
N LEU A 68 -2.34 -1.55 13.07
CA LEU A 68 -3.72 -1.55 13.52
C LEU A 68 -4.65 -1.43 12.32
N TRP A 69 -5.52 -2.41 12.12
CA TRP A 69 -6.54 -2.48 11.08
C TRP A 69 -7.92 -2.30 11.70
N THR A 70 -8.82 -1.65 10.96
CA THR A 70 -10.21 -1.48 11.38
C THR A 70 -11.14 -1.38 10.17
N THR A 71 -12.43 -1.62 10.40
CA THR A 71 -13.51 -1.45 9.44
C THR A 71 -14.64 -0.60 10.05
N LEU A 72 -15.48 0.01 9.21
CA LEU A 72 -16.64 0.79 9.66
C LEU A 72 -17.87 -0.09 9.97
N GLY A 73 -17.84 -1.34 9.55
CA GLY A 73 -18.87 -2.36 9.78
C GLY A 73 -18.24 -3.70 10.11
N ASN A 74 -19.03 -4.74 10.15
CA ASN A 74 -18.53 -6.11 10.33
C ASN A 74 -17.80 -6.54 9.06
N PRO A 75 -16.55 -7.02 9.16
CA PRO A 75 -15.82 -7.52 7.99
C PRO A 75 -16.37 -8.88 7.58
N ASP A 76 -16.50 -9.10 6.27
CA ASP A 76 -16.92 -10.40 5.72
C ASP A 76 -15.79 -11.42 5.68
N HIS A 77 -14.53 -10.94 5.74
CA HIS A 77 -13.32 -11.76 5.62
C HIS A 77 -12.24 -11.30 6.60
N GLU A 78 -11.37 -12.23 6.96
CA GLU A 78 -10.15 -11.92 7.71
C GLU A 78 -9.15 -11.16 6.82
N ILE A 79 -8.17 -10.51 7.46
CA ILE A 79 -7.07 -9.86 6.75
C ILE A 79 -6.23 -10.95 6.06
N PHE A 80 -5.90 -10.73 4.78
CA PHE A 80 -5.05 -11.63 3.99
C PHE A 80 -3.73 -11.97 4.67
N ASP A 81 -3.11 -13.08 4.25
CA ASP A 81 -1.83 -13.53 4.79
C ASP A 81 -0.65 -13.07 3.93
N ILE A 82 0.48 -12.88 4.62
CA ILE A 82 1.83 -12.72 4.07
C ILE A 82 2.71 -13.73 4.82
N PRO A 83 2.76 -14.99 4.36
CA PRO A 83 3.46 -16.06 5.08
C PRO A 83 4.93 -15.77 5.36
N GLU A 84 5.54 -14.97 4.50
CA GLU A 84 6.95 -14.56 4.64
C GLU A 84 7.20 -13.77 5.95
N CYS A 85 6.16 -13.19 6.54
CA CYS A 85 6.31 -12.47 7.82
C CYS A 85 6.56 -13.41 9.02
N ASP A 86 6.27 -14.70 8.86
CA ASP A 86 6.47 -15.71 9.90
C ASP A 86 7.88 -16.35 9.83
N GLU A 87 8.67 -16.05 8.80
CA GLU A 87 10.05 -16.49 8.68
C GLU A 87 10.92 -15.73 9.70
N THR A 88 11.66 -16.47 10.53
CA THR A 88 12.39 -15.92 11.69
C THR A 88 13.60 -15.07 11.35
N ASP A 89 14.13 -15.20 10.14
CA ASP A 89 15.28 -14.45 9.61
C ASP A 89 14.89 -13.22 8.80
N ARG A 90 13.58 -12.91 8.73
CA ARG A 90 13.11 -11.71 8.05
C ARG A 90 13.01 -10.51 8.97
N ARG A 91 13.30 -9.38 8.38
CA ARG A 91 13.13 -8.06 9.01
C ARG A 91 11.80 -7.48 8.54
N VAL A 92 10.83 -7.46 9.45
CA VAL A 92 9.51 -6.84 9.21
C VAL A 92 9.53 -5.40 9.69
N LEU A 93 9.39 -4.44 8.78
CA LEU A 93 9.58 -3.02 9.05
C LEU A 93 8.38 -2.19 8.61
N ASN A 94 8.03 -1.21 9.45
CA ASN A 94 7.21 -0.08 9.01
C ASN A 94 8.08 0.88 8.20
N GLY A 95 7.85 0.98 6.90
CA GLY A 95 8.56 1.86 5.96
C GLY A 95 8.12 3.32 6.03
N GLY A 96 7.20 3.65 6.95
CA GLY A 96 6.62 4.97 7.10
C GLY A 96 5.32 5.14 6.33
N SER A 97 4.64 6.27 6.57
CA SER A 97 3.40 6.59 5.89
C SER A 97 3.42 7.99 5.28
N LEU A 98 2.80 8.13 4.10
CA LEU A 98 2.68 9.40 3.39
C LEU A 98 1.21 9.70 3.10
N MET A 99 0.87 10.98 3.20
CA MET A 99 -0.40 11.49 2.71
C MET A 99 -0.30 11.75 1.21
N VAL A 100 -1.27 11.28 0.44
CA VAL A 100 -1.32 11.47 -1.01
C VAL A 100 -2.73 11.91 -1.42
N ASN A 101 -2.81 12.96 -2.25
CA ASN A 101 -4.08 13.48 -2.77
C ASN A 101 -4.48 12.73 -4.05
N VAL A 102 -4.87 11.49 -3.89
CA VAL A 102 -5.30 10.55 -4.93
C VAL A 102 -6.20 9.50 -4.31
N SER A 103 -6.99 8.77 -5.09
CA SER A 103 -7.77 7.64 -4.60
C SER A 103 -6.90 6.44 -4.27
N ALA A 104 -7.36 5.59 -3.35
CA ALA A 104 -6.65 4.36 -3.01
C ALA A 104 -6.50 3.40 -4.20
N PRO A 105 -7.52 3.21 -5.08
CA PRO A 105 -7.35 2.40 -6.28
C PRO A 105 -6.30 2.95 -7.27
N ARG A 106 -6.16 4.27 -7.41
CA ARG A 106 -5.09 4.85 -8.25
C ARG A 106 -3.70 4.54 -7.71
N ALA A 107 -3.51 4.60 -6.39
CA ALA A 107 -2.23 4.25 -5.78
C ALA A 107 -1.89 2.75 -5.94
N VAL A 108 -2.89 1.86 -5.90
CA VAL A 108 -2.70 0.44 -6.22
C VAL A 108 -2.32 0.27 -7.70
N GLU A 109 -3.00 0.95 -8.62
CA GLU A 109 -2.72 0.86 -10.05
C GLU A 109 -1.31 1.37 -10.38
N ASN A 110 -0.88 2.51 -9.82
CA ASN A 110 0.48 3.02 -9.98
C ASN A 110 1.53 1.99 -9.48
N PHE A 111 1.26 1.34 -8.35
CA PHE A 111 2.17 0.31 -7.81
C PHE A 111 2.28 -0.93 -8.72
N LEU A 112 1.24 -1.24 -9.51
CA LEU A 112 1.23 -2.35 -10.48
C LEU A 112 1.92 -2.01 -11.80
N ASP A 113 2.17 -0.73 -12.08
CA ASP A 113 2.75 -0.27 -13.33
C ASP A 113 4.29 -0.37 -13.30
N MET A 114 4.87 -1.06 -14.26
CA MET A 114 6.31 -1.12 -14.48
C MET A 114 6.77 -0.14 -15.57
N GLY A 115 5.85 0.36 -16.39
CA GLY A 115 6.18 1.21 -17.54
C GLY A 115 6.73 2.58 -17.14
N HIS A 116 6.39 3.08 -15.94
CA HIS A 116 6.89 4.35 -15.46
C HIS A 116 8.32 4.29 -14.88
N PHE A 117 8.86 3.11 -14.58
CA PHE A 117 10.16 2.95 -13.91
C PHE A 117 11.31 3.70 -14.57
N PRO A 118 11.51 3.63 -15.90
CA PRO A 118 12.63 4.33 -16.53
C PRO A 118 12.54 5.86 -16.49
N TYR A 119 11.35 6.39 -16.28
CA TYR A 119 11.05 7.82 -16.34
C TYR A 119 10.91 8.44 -14.95
N VAL A 120 10.08 7.86 -14.09
CA VAL A 120 9.80 8.35 -12.74
C VAL A 120 10.92 7.97 -11.76
N HIS A 121 11.42 6.74 -11.87
CA HIS A 121 12.49 6.19 -11.03
C HIS A 121 13.81 6.02 -11.80
N THR A 122 14.08 6.93 -12.72
CA THR A 122 15.28 6.84 -13.57
C THR A 122 16.56 6.76 -12.72
N GLY A 123 17.44 5.83 -13.10
CA GLY A 123 18.67 5.55 -12.36
C GLY A 123 18.50 4.69 -11.11
N LEU A 124 17.26 4.38 -10.71
CA LEU A 124 16.94 3.49 -9.59
C LEU A 124 16.25 2.20 -10.10
N LEU A 125 14.94 2.28 -10.41
CA LEU A 125 14.16 1.13 -10.83
C LEU A 125 14.14 0.92 -12.35
N GLY A 126 14.64 1.87 -13.12
CA GLY A 126 14.74 1.79 -14.57
C GLY A 126 15.70 2.84 -15.15
N ILE A 127 16.03 2.71 -16.43
CA ILE A 127 16.87 3.68 -17.15
C ILE A 127 16.71 3.48 -18.68
N GLU A 128 16.67 4.58 -19.44
CA GLU A 128 16.72 4.52 -20.89
C GLU A 128 18.08 3.99 -21.41
N PRO A 129 18.13 3.24 -22.49
CA PRO A 129 17.03 2.88 -23.40
C PRO A 129 16.28 1.57 -22.98
N ARG A 130 16.45 1.05 -21.78
CA ARG A 130 15.82 -0.19 -21.28
C ARG A 130 14.44 0.10 -20.72
N THR A 131 13.49 0.41 -21.59
CA THR A 131 12.13 0.87 -21.24
C THR A 131 11.05 -0.17 -21.51
N GLU A 132 11.40 -1.29 -22.15
CA GLU A 132 10.42 -2.31 -22.52
C GLU A 132 9.98 -3.14 -21.31
N VAL A 133 8.68 -3.23 -21.11
CA VAL A 133 8.05 -4.21 -20.22
C VAL A 133 7.81 -5.50 -21.00
N VAL A 134 8.53 -6.56 -20.64
CA VAL A 134 8.36 -7.87 -21.28
C VAL A 134 6.99 -8.46 -20.95
N GLU A 135 6.54 -9.41 -21.77
CA GLU A 135 5.27 -10.08 -21.54
C GLU A 135 5.26 -10.83 -20.19
N TYR A 136 4.17 -10.71 -19.45
CA TYR A 136 3.95 -11.35 -18.15
C TYR A 136 2.52 -11.89 -18.04
N ASN A 137 2.28 -12.75 -17.05
CA ASN A 137 0.98 -13.39 -16.84
C ASN A 137 0.17 -12.66 -15.77
N VAL A 138 -1.16 -12.59 -15.97
CA VAL A 138 -2.08 -12.08 -14.95
C VAL A 138 -3.23 -13.06 -14.79
N GLU A 139 -3.46 -13.47 -13.56
CA GLU A 139 -4.59 -14.29 -13.13
C GLU A 139 -5.48 -13.48 -12.21
N THR A 140 -6.79 -13.62 -12.39
CA THR A 140 -7.80 -12.94 -11.56
C THR A 140 -8.76 -13.98 -11.00
N THR A 141 -8.89 -14.00 -9.69
CA THR A 141 -9.89 -14.80 -8.96
C THR A 141 -10.80 -13.86 -8.16
N ASP A 142 -11.84 -14.39 -7.54
CA ASP A 142 -12.67 -13.58 -6.64
C ASP A 142 -11.85 -13.03 -5.46
N ALA A 143 -10.82 -13.76 -5.01
CA ALA A 143 -10.00 -13.38 -3.86
C ALA A 143 -8.92 -12.35 -4.17
N GLN A 144 -8.37 -12.35 -5.40
CA GLN A 144 -7.17 -11.53 -5.69
C GLN A 144 -6.90 -11.38 -7.20
N VAL A 145 -6.04 -10.39 -7.51
CA VAL A 145 -5.33 -10.30 -8.79
C VAL A 145 -3.87 -10.67 -8.56
N LEU A 146 -3.32 -11.54 -9.41
CA LEU A 146 -1.93 -12.02 -9.32
C LEU A 146 -1.24 -11.83 -10.68
N ALA A 147 -0.13 -11.07 -10.70
CA ALA A 147 0.71 -10.91 -11.90
C ALA A 147 2.06 -11.59 -11.65
N THR A 148 2.43 -12.52 -12.52
CA THR A 148 3.63 -13.37 -12.39
C THR A 148 4.52 -13.31 -13.62
N GLY A 149 5.81 -13.64 -13.45
CA GLY A 149 6.80 -13.59 -14.53
C GLY A 149 7.14 -12.17 -14.95
N CYS A 150 6.81 -11.18 -14.13
CA CYS A 150 7.17 -9.79 -14.37
C CYS A 150 8.69 -9.62 -14.21
N LYS A 151 9.32 -8.96 -15.18
CA LYS A 151 10.78 -8.74 -15.17
C LYS A 151 11.08 -7.33 -15.64
N PHE A 152 11.99 -6.66 -14.94
CA PHE A 152 12.47 -5.34 -15.35
C PHE A 152 13.94 -5.16 -14.98
N TYR A 153 14.69 -4.43 -15.81
CA TYR A 153 16.07 -4.07 -15.49
C TYR A 153 16.09 -2.93 -14.50
N GLN A 154 16.75 -3.13 -13.37
CA GLN A 154 16.95 -2.10 -12.35
C GLN A 154 18.44 -1.74 -12.26
N PRO A 155 18.80 -0.45 -12.41
CA PRO A 155 20.16 0.05 -12.13
C PRO A 155 20.58 -0.17 -10.67
N VAL A 156 19.62 -0.03 -9.73
CA VAL A 156 19.82 -0.27 -8.30
C VAL A 156 18.78 -1.29 -7.83
N ALA A 157 19.15 -2.56 -7.89
CA ALA A 157 18.21 -3.64 -7.58
C ALA A 157 17.83 -3.75 -6.09
N ALA A 158 18.68 -3.30 -5.18
CA ALA A 158 18.45 -3.25 -3.73
C ALA A 158 19.28 -2.14 -3.10
N ALA A 159 18.95 -1.75 -1.88
CA ALA A 159 19.73 -0.75 -1.14
C ALA A 159 21.19 -1.17 -0.90
N SER A 160 21.44 -2.49 -0.85
CA SER A 160 22.77 -3.11 -0.71
C SER A 160 23.43 -3.51 -2.04
N ALA A 161 22.73 -3.40 -3.19
CA ALA A 161 23.23 -3.91 -4.46
C ALA A 161 24.25 -2.98 -5.10
N ALA A 162 25.37 -3.55 -5.57
CA ALA A 162 26.36 -2.87 -6.41
C ALA A 162 26.14 -3.29 -7.87
N GLY A 163 25.52 -2.41 -8.66
CA GLY A 163 25.26 -2.62 -10.08
C GLY A 163 23.86 -3.06 -10.45
N GLY A 164 23.51 -2.90 -11.72
CA GLY A 164 22.18 -3.18 -12.23
C GLY A 164 21.98 -4.64 -12.65
N GLN A 165 20.76 -5.12 -12.49
CA GLN A 165 20.34 -6.45 -12.91
C GLN A 165 18.89 -6.49 -13.38
N VAL A 166 18.52 -7.57 -14.08
CA VAL A 166 17.11 -7.89 -14.32
C VAL A 166 16.55 -8.49 -13.03
N THR A 167 15.53 -7.83 -12.50
CA THR A 167 14.84 -8.23 -11.28
C THR A 167 13.51 -8.88 -11.65
N GLU A 168 13.19 -9.98 -10.99
CA GLU A 168 11.90 -10.67 -11.14
C GLU A 168 10.92 -10.22 -10.08
N TYR A 169 9.64 -10.10 -10.49
CA TYR A 169 8.55 -9.63 -9.65
C TYR A 169 7.33 -10.53 -9.76
N THR A 170 6.62 -10.62 -8.65
CA THR A 170 5.23 -11.06 -8.59
C THR A 170 4.42 -9.99 -7.87
N TYR A 171 3.37 -9.49 -8.50
CA TYR A 171 2.43 -8.57 -7.85
C TYR A 171 1.19 -9.33 -7.41
N ARG A 172 0.71 -9.02 -6.21
CA ARG A 172 -0.51 -9.58 -5.64
C ARG A 172 -1.39 -8.46 -5.09
N VAL A 173 -2.65 -8.44 -5.50
CA VAL A 173 -3.67 -7.52 -4.96
C VAL A 173 -4.71 -8.35 -4.21
N PRO A 174 -4.56 -8.57 -2.90
CA PRO A 174 -5.47 -9.38 -2.09
C PRO A 174 -6.66 -8.60 -1.54
N HIS A 175 -6.65 -7.28 -1.68
CA HIS A 175 -7.70 -6.38 -1.21
C HIS A 175 -7.74 -5.14 -2.11
N PRO A 176 -8.92 -4.54 -2.38
CA PRO A 176 -9.05 -3.37 -3.26
C PRO A 176 -8.07 -2.22 -3.00
N TYR A 177 -7.65 -2.02 -1.77
CA TYR A 177 -6.76 -0.93 -1.38
C TYR A 177 -5.36 -1.38 -0.92
N CYS A 178 -5.02 -2.65 -1.10
CA CYS A 178 -3.72 -3.19 -0.69
C CYS A 178 -3.06 -3.94 -1.84
N VAL A 179 -1.78 -3.70 -2.04
CA VAL A 179 -0.98 -4.36 -3.06
C VAL A 179 0.36 -4.79 -2.47
N LEU A 180 0.82 -5.97 -2.89
CA LEU A 180 2.07 -6.58 -2.50
C LEU A 180 2.93 -6.78 -3.75
N LEU A 181 4.21 -6.51 -3.61
CA LEU A 181 5.26 -6.86 -4.56
C LEU A 181 6.18 -7.88 -3.90
N TYR A 182 6.29 -9.03 -4.50
CA TYR A 182 7.33 -10.01 -4.24
C TYR A 182 8.46 -9.74 -5.22
N LYS A 183 9.65 -9.49 -4.71
CA LYS A 183 10.81 -9.09 -5.50
C LYS A 183 11.99 -10.03 -5.22
N SER A 184 12.61 -10.57 -6.27
CA SER A 184 13.76 -11.46 -6.11
C SER A 184 14.91 -10.81 -5.33
N VAL A 185 15.43 -11.52 -4.34
CA VAL A 185 16.55 -11.07 -3.51
C VAL A 185 17.85 -11.17 -4.29
N HIS A 186 18.65 -10.10 -4.31
CA HIS A 186 19.90 -10.06 -5.07
C HIS A 186 20.91 -11.11 -4.60
N ALA A 187 21.04 -11.30 -3.28
CA ALA A 187 21.98 -12.23 -2.68
C ALA A 187 21.49 -13.70 -2.70
N ASP A 188 20.18 -13.92 -2.76
CA ASP A 188 19.55 -15.25 -2.80
C ASP A 188 18.34 -15.24 -3.73
N PRO A 189 18.50 -15.52 -5.02
CA PRO A 189 17.40 -15.53 -5.99
C PRO A 189 16.31 -16.57 -5.74
N SER A 190 16.50 -17.51 -4.83
CA SER A 190 15.48 -18.49 -4.41
C SER A 190 14.43 -17.88 -3.47
N ARG A 191 14.69 -16.70 -2.92
CA ARG A 191 13.82 -15.98 -1.97
C ARG A 191 13.32 -14.67 -2.56
N MET A 192 12.21 -14.22 -2.03
CA MET A 192 11.61 -12.93 -2.42
C MET A 192 11.51 -12.01 -1.21
N ASP A 193 11.91 -10.75 -1.36
CA ASP A 193 11.50 -9.69 -0.47
C ASP A 193 10.02 -9.36 -0.68
N VAL A 194 9.33 -8.95 0.36
CA VAL A 194 7.95 -8.46 0.25
C VAL A 194 7.89 -6.98 0.55
N ILE A 195 7.43 -6.21 -0.42
CA ILE A 195 7.15 -4.78 -0.30
C ILE A 195 5.66 -4.62 -0.48
N ALA A 196 4.97 -3.97 0.46
CA ALA A 196 3.55 -3.75 0.32
C ALA A 196 3.17 -2.29 0.52
N LEU A 197 2.09 -1.91 -0.16
CA LEU A 197 1.43 -0.64 0.03
C LEU A 197 0.02 -0.90 0.57
N PHE A 198 -0.21 -0.48 1.82
CA PHE A 198 -1.52 -0.53 2.45
C PHE A 198 -2.11 0.88 2.43
N ASN A 199 -3.12 1.08 1.59
CA ASN A 199 -3.73 2.39 1.43
C ASN A 199 -4.94 2.52 2.33
N GLN A 200 -4.90 3.46 3.28
CA GLN A 200 -6.07 3.87 4.04
C GLN A 200 -6.83 4.93 3.23
N PRO A 201 -8.02 4.64 2.69
CA PRO A 201 -8.84 5.64 2.04
C PRO A 201 -9.39 6.60 3.09
N MET A 202 -8.90 7.84 3.09
CA MET A 202 -9.40 8.87 4.00
C MET A 202 -10.65 9.53 3.42
N THR A 203 -10.56 9.95 2.16
CA THR A 203 -11.68 10.40 1.33
C THR A 203 -11.60 9.69 -0.02
N GLU A 204 -12.50 9.96 -0.94
CA GLU A 204 -12.45 9.38 -2.29
C GLU A 204 -11.18 9.76 -3.07
N GLU A 205 -10.55 10.89 -2.73
CA GLU A 205 -9.40 11.45 -3.45
C GLU A 205 -8.22 11.76 -2.51
N ARG A 206 -8.19 11.15 -1.32
CA ARG A 206 -7.10 11.33 -0.36
C ARG A 206 -6.87 10.09 0.45
N ILE A 207 -5.61 9.66 0.50
CA ILE A 207 -5.19 8.46 1.23
C ILE A 207 -4.08 8.78 2.23
N ARG A 208 -3.94 7.88 3.19
CA ARG A 208 -2.67 7.65 3.87
C ARG A 208 -2.12 6.31 3.39
N ALA A 209 -1.02 6.36 2.65
CA ALA A 209 -0.32 5.20 2.16
C ALA A 209 0.71 4.74 3.21
N HIS A 210 0.65 3.48 3.61
CA HIS A 210 1.58 2.87 4.55
C HIS A 210 2.49 1.91 3.79
N ASN A 211 3.79 2.19 3.81
CA ASN A 211 4.81 1.32 3.24
C ASN A 211 5.17 0.22 4.24
N PHE A 212 5.06 -1.03 3.81
CA PHE A 212 5.41 -2.20 4.58
C PHE A 212 6.54 -2.95 3.89
N LEU A 213 7.50 -3.43 4.67
CA LEU A 213 8.66 -4.18 4.18
C LEU A 213 8.82 -5.48 4.98
N SER A 214 9.01 -6.61 4.29
CA SER A 214 9.46 -7.86 4.86
C SER A 214 10.67 -8.34 4.04
N MET A 215 11.87 -8.07 4.56
CA MET A 215 13.13 -8.12 3.83
C MET A 215 14.05 -9.22 4.35
N VAL A 216 14.78 -9.84 3.43
CA VAL A 216 15.85 -10.81 3.74
C VAL A 216 17.20 -10.09 3.90
N ASP A 217 17.34 -8.84 3.43
CA ASP A 217 18.58 -8.05 3.52
C ASP A 217 19.06 -7.94 4.97
N ASP A 218 20.20 -8.54 5.28
CA ASP A 218 20.87 -8.55 6.58
C ASP A 218 22.06 -7.57 6.67
N VAL A 219 22.37 -6.90 5.55
CA VAL A 219 23.51 -5.98 5.41
C VAL A 219 23.10 -4.53 5.68
N SER A 220 21.97 -4.09 5.10
CA SER A 220 21.51 -2.71 5.21
C SER A 220 20.95 -2.41 6.61
N SER A 221 21.09 -1.17 7.09
CA SER A 221 20.39 -0.72 8.29
C SER A 221 18.88 -0.56 8.03
N ASP A 222 18.04 -0.63 9.08
CA ASP A 222 16.60 -0.35 8.97
C ASP A 222 16.34 1.03 8.36
N ASN A 223 17.14 2.03 8.75
CA ASN A 223 17.00 3.38 8.22
C ASN A 223 17.33 3.44 6.73
N THR A 224 18.33 2.68 6.27
CA THR A 224 18.68 2.59 4.84
C THR A 224 17.53 2.01 4.03
N LEU A 225 16.94 0.89 4.49
CA LEU A 225 15.82 0.24 3.82
C LEU A 225 14.58 1.15 3.78
N LYS A 226 14.25 1.77 4.91
CA LYS A 226 13.13 2.72 5.00
C LYS A 226 13.32 3.93 4.10
N HIS A 227 14.53 4.51 4.12
CA HIS A 227 14.84 5.68 3.28
C HIS A 227 14.75 5.35 1.80
N PHE A 228 15.27 4.20 1.38
CA PHE A 228 15.18 3.76 -0.01
C PHE A 228 13.71 3.63 -0.46
N GLN A 229 12.86 2.98 0.34
CA GLN A 229 11.45 2.85 0.04
C GLN A 229 10.70 4.19 0.02
N GLN A 230 11.02 5.08 0.97
CA GLN A 230 10.41 6.42 1.02
C GLN A 230 10.83 7.29 -0.17
N LEU A 231 12.07 7.14 -0.65
CA LEU A 231 12.55 7.83 -1.84
C LEU A 231 11.73 7.40 -3.08
N ILE A 232 11.58 6.09 -3.30
CA ILE A 232 10.79 5.55 -4.42
C ILE A 232 9.35 6.06 -4.34
N PHE A 233 8.67 5.86 -3.22
CA PHE A 233 7.26 6.27 -3.08
C PHE A 233 7.08 7.80 -3.09
N GLY A 234 8.09 8.57 -2.68
CA GLY A 234 8.11 10.03 -2.80
C GLY A 234 8.10 10.50 -4.27
N GLN A 235 8.79 9.78 -5.15
CA GLN A 235 8.74 10.02 -6.60
C GLN A 235 7.34 9.68 -7.17
N ASP A 236 6.77 8.53 -6.79
CA ASP A 236 5.40 8.15 -7.16
C ASP A 236 4.36 9.18 -6.71
N LYS A 237 4.49 9.71 -5.49
CA LYS A 237 3.57 10.70 -4.95
C LYS A 237 3.42 11.91 -5.88
N THR A 238 4.51 12.37 -6.47
CA THR A 238 4.50 13.51 -7.40
C THR A 238 3.64 13.20 -8.63
N ILE A 239 3.74 12.00 -9.19
CA ILE A 239 2.95 11.57 -10.35
C ILE A 239 1.49 11.37 -9.94
N LEU A 240 1.23 10.66 -8.85
CA LEU A 240 -0.12 10.39 -8.35
C LEU A 240 -0.92 11.67 -8.09
N GLU A 241 -0.29 12.70 -7.49
CA GLU A 241 -0.95 13.97 -7.20
C GLU A 241 -1.18 14.84 -8.44
N ASN A 242 -0.53 14.54 -9.56
CA ASN A 242 -0.74 15.21 -10.85
C ASN A 242 -1.61 14.40 -11.82
N GLN A 243 -1.97 13.18 -11.50
CA GLN A 243 -2.81 12.33 -12.34
C GLN A 243 -4.28 12.79 -12.30
N PHE A 244 -4.95 12.75 -13.46
CA PHE A 244 -6.35 13.15 -13.62
C PHE A 244 -7.12 12.08 -14.43
N PRO A 245 -8.35 11.67 -14.01
CA PRO A 245 -8.99 11.98 -12.75
C PRO A 245 -8.28 11.34 -11.56
N LYS A 246 -8.41 11.91 -10.35
CA LYS A 246 -7.82 11.36 -9.11
C LYS A 246 -8.46 10.05 -8.68
N ARG A 247 -9.75 9.86 -8.99
CA ARG A 247 -10.46 8.59 -8.82
C ARG A 247 -10.18 7.68 -10.00
N LEU A 248 -10.00 6.39 -9.76
CA LEU A 248 -9.68 5.41 -10.80
C LEU A 248 -10.90 5.16 -11.71
N PRO A 249 -10.84 5.43 -13.03
CA PRO A 249 -11.88 4.99 -13.95
C PRO A 249 -11.90 3.46 -14.06
N LEU A 250 -13.07 2.85 -13.87
CA LEU A 250 -13.21 1.40 -14.01
C LEU A 250 -13.33 0.94 -15.48
N ASP A 251 -13.78 1.84 -16.39
CA ASP A 251 -13.70 1.55 -17.83
C ASP A 251 -12.25 1.70 -18.30
N PRO A 252 -11.59 0.61 -18.74
CA PRO A 252 -10.23 0.68 -19.25
C PRO A 252 -10.07 1.61 -20.47
N ARG A 253 -11.18 1.86 -21.22
CA ARG A 253 -11.16 2.76 -22.39
C ARG A 253 -11.24 4.23 -22.04
N ALA A 254 -11.46 4.58 -20.77
CA ALA A 254 -11.41 5.96 -20.32
C ALA A 254 -10.00 6.57 -20.43
N GLU A 255 -8.99 5.72 -20.55
CA GLU A 255 -7.59 6.05 -20.77
C GLU A 255 -7.03 5.19 -21.91
N THR A 256 -5.81 5.44 -22.37
CA THR A 256 -5.19 4.68 -23.47
C THR A 256 -4.23 3.62 -22.92
N PRO A 257 -4.72 2.41 -22.61
CA PRO A 257 -3.85 1.35 -22.08
C PRO A 257 -2.92 0.79 -23.17
N ILE A 258 -1.74 0.40 -22.75
CA ILE A 258 -0.76 -0.33 -23.56
C ILE A 258 -0.61 -1.77 -23.04
N ARG A 259 0.18 -2.60 -23.71
CA ARG A 259 0.40 -4.01 -23.28
C ARG A 259 1.00 -4.12 -21.87
N ALA A 260 1.80 -3.13 -21.48
CA ALA A 260 2.38 -3.08 -20.13
C ALA A 260 1.33 -2.96 -19.03
N ASP A 261 0.14 -2.39 -19.32
CA ASP A 261 -0.94 -2.13 -18.36
C ASP A 261 -1.84 -3.36 -18.11
N LYS A 262 -1.42 -4.55 -18.49
CA LYS A 262 -2.23 -5.78 -18.35
C LYS A 262 -2.72 -5.99 -16.92
N SER A 263 -1.86 -5.82 -15.92
CA SER A 263 -2.21 -5.91 -14.48
C SER A 263 -3.23 -4.85 -14.06
N ALA A 264 -3.07 -3.61 -14.53
CA ALA A 264 -3.99 -2.51 -14.27
C ALA A 264 -5.39 -2.78 -14.84
N ILE A 265 -5.46 -3.29 -16.08
CA ILE A 265 -6.75 -3.65 -16.72
C ILE A 265 -7.46 -4.78 -15.93
N HIS A 266 -6.72 -5.80 -15.52
CA HIS A 266 -7.26 -6.88 -14.69
C HIS A 266 -7.76 -6.36 -13.34
N TYR A 267 -7.00 -5.46 -12.71
CA TYR A 267 -7.39 -4.84 -11.45
C TYR A 267 -8.67 -4.01 -11.58
N ARG A 268 -8.82 -3.15 -12.61
CA ARG A 268 -10.03 -2.36 -12.87
C ARG A 268 -11.26 -3.26 -13.05
N ARG A 269 -11.14 -4.35 -13.82
CA ARG A 269 -12.21 -5.33 -14.01
C ARG A 269 -12.58 -6.04 -12.72
N TRP A 270 -11.59 -6.42 -11.92
CA TRP A 270 -11.80 -7.06 -10.63
C TRP A 270 -12.53 -6.14 -9.65
N LEU A 271 -12.17 -4.85 -9.59
CA LEU A 271 -12.89 -3.86 -8.79
C LEU A 271 -14.33 -3.67 -9.26
N SER A 272 -14.56 -3.63 -10.57
CA SER A 272 -15.90 -3.55 -11.17
C SER A 272 -16.75 -4.76 -10.79
N ASN A 273 -16.20 -5.96 -10.90
CA ASN A 273 -16.90 -7.22 -10.54
C ASN A 273 -17.22 -7.27 -9.03
N LYS A 274 -16.39 -6.68 -8.18
CA LYS A 274 -16.65 -6.53 -6.74
C LYS A 274 -17.69 -5.44 -6.41
N GLY A 275 -18.14 -4.66 -7.40
CA GLY A 275 -19.05 -3.55 -7.17
C GLY A 275 -18.44 -2.40 -6.36
N LEU A 276 -17.11 -2.21 -6.43
CA LEU A 276 -16.46 -1.12 -5.72
C LEU A 276 -16.96 0.22 -6.25
N THR A 277 -17.36 1.13 -5.35
CA THR A 277 -17.84 2.47 -5.69
C THR A 277 -16.97 3.58 -5.11
N TYR A 278 -16.25 3.32 -4.02
CA TYR A 278 -15.47 4.35 -3.32
C TYR A 278 -14.09 4.54 -3.94
N GLY A 279 -13.76 5.76 -4.32
CA GLY A 279 -12.47 6.11 -4.92
C GLY A 279 -12.34 5.76 -6.39
N VAL A 280 -13.43 5.43 -7.06
CA VAL A 280 -13.47 5.07 -8.49
C VAL A 280 -14.47 5.94 -9.26
N VAL A 281 -14.33 5.94 -10.59
CA VAL A 281 -15.35 6.43 -11.53
C VAL A 281 -15.97 5.20 -12.17
N ALA A 282 -17.27 4.99 -11.96
CA ALA A 282 -17.96 3.84 -12.52
C ALA A 282 -17.85 3.83 -14.05
N ALA A 283 -17.80 2.64 -14.64
CA ALA A 283 -17.94 2.50 -16.08
C ALA A 283 -19.33 3.01 -16.51
N ALA A 284 -19.37 3.73 -17.62
CA ALA A 284 -20.66 4.10 -18.23
C ALA A 284 -21.42 2.81 -18.57
N SER A 285 -22.67 2.71 -18.14
CA SER A 285 -23.59 1.59 -18.43
C SER A 285 -23.98 1.53 -19.90
#